data_717ea233096c0948c696f1d079b3cfa9
#
_entry.id   717ea233096c0948c696f1d079b3cfa9
#
_cell.length_a   1.000
_cell.length_b   1.000
_cell.length_c   1.000
_cell.angle_alpha   90.00
_cell.angle_beta   90.00
_cell.angle_gamma   90.00
#
_symmetry.space_group_name_H-M   'P 1'
#
loop_
_entity.id
_entity.type
_entity.pdbx_description
1 polymer ?
#
loop_
_entity_poly.entity_id
_entity_poly.type
_entity_poly.pdbx_seq_one_letter_code
_entity_poly.pdbx_strand_id
1 'polypeptide(L)'
;MSRQIFLPELISISIKNYTLYPNGLDYTYDFVEGVNLVLGGNGMGKTTFVNIIKFGLIGLYRKAKDLTRTYMERAIVKRQLYESDYFSARKDDSISTDDIAQVVLKFKINNTCFEVTRSLEDGRLLSVIIDGIPLEGIPITENRYERVNDSEQTQYLLYQYEKKIQEFSNLTFDDLIFFVNEILFFGENHNTVLWNDGIDGRTDVQNELFNKYFNEPALDLERQEMQRQAKYFDSLSRHKSEDMRVITKLLEKIKVSKSDKSTGASPSIDIIELKRRIEL
;
A
#
# COMPACT_ATOMS: atom_id res chain seq x y z
N MET A 1 12.34 -24.61 -0.25
CA MET A 1 11.13 -24.91 -1.07
C MET A 1 10.53 -23.59 -1.51
N SER A 2 10.43 -23.36 -2.81
CA SER A 2 9.75 -22.16 -3.35
C SER A 2 8.28 -22.20 -2.90
N ARG A 3 7.81 -21.13 -2.31
CA ARG A 3 6.43 -21.00 -1.84
C ARG A 3 5.56 -20.75 -3.08
N GLN A 4 4.70 -21.70 -3.42
CA GLN A 4 3.79 -21.53 -4.54
C GLN A 4 2.74 -20.46 -4.21
N ILE A 5 2.58 -19.48 -5.08
CA ILE A 5 1.63 -18.37 -4.97
C ILE A 5 0.47 -18.67 -5.91
N PHE A 6 -0.75 -18.39 -5.45
CA PHE A 6 -1.96 -18.49 -6.25
C PHE A 6 -2.60 -17.10 -6.37
N LEU A 7 -2.67 -16.60 -7.59
CA LEU A 7 -3.33 -15.34 -7.90
C LEU A 7 -4.84 -15.55 -8.12
N PRO A 8 -5.68 -14.54 -7.84
CA PRO A 8 -7.10 -14.59 -8.12
C PRO A 8 -7.38 -14.69 -9.63
N GLU A 9 -8.18 -15.65 -10.03
CA GLU A 9 -8.73 -15.82 -11.38
C GLU A 9 -10.17 -15.32 -11.41
N LEU A 10 -10.47 -14.32 -12.21
CA LEU A 10 -11.80 -13.71 -12.28
C LEU A 10 -12.79 -14.66 -12.96
N ILE A 11 -13.98 -14.84 -12.38
CA ILE A 11 -15.07 -15.64 -12.92
C ILE A 11 -16.18 -14.75 -13.45
N SER A 12 -16.72 -13.87 -12.61
CA SER A 12 -17.77 -12.94 -13.04
C SER A 12 -17.80 -11.68 -12.16
N ILE A 13 -18.36 -10.63 -12.71
CA ILE A 13 -18.68 -9.41 -11.99
C ILE A 13 -20.14 -9.03 -12.23
N SER A 14 -20.85 -8.68 -11.16
CA SER A 14 -22.19 -8.12 -11.23
C SER A 14 -22.21 -6.77 -10.53
N ILE A 15 -22.59 -5.72 -11.24
CA ILE A 15 -22.74 -4.36 -10.72
C ILE A 15 -24.22 -4.09 -10.62
N LYS A 16 -24.70 -3.72 -9.43
CA LYS A 16 -26.12 -3.49 -9.14
C LYS A 16 -26.34 -2.07 -8.67
N ASN A 17 -27.45 -1.47 -9.11
CA ASN A 17 -27.91 -0.15 -8.67
C ASN A 17 -26.87 0.99 -8.87
N TYR A 18 -25.95 0.85 -9.84
CA TYR A 18 -24.91 1.84 -10.10
C TYR A 18 -25.24 2.68 -11.32
N THR A 19 -25.74 3.89 -11.10
CA THR A 19 -26.34 4.76 -12.11
C THR A 19 -25.37 5.37 -13.13
N LEU A 20 -24.06 5.17 -12.96
CA LEU A 20 -23.08 5.51 -14.02
C LEU A 20 -23.36 4.78 -15.34
N TYR A 21 -24.00 3.61 -15.29
CA TYR A 21 -24.34 2.79 -16.45
C TYR A 21 -25.86 2.83 -16.69
N PRO A 22 -26.38 3.79 -17.46
CA PRO A 22 -27.81 4.10 -17.53
C PRO A 22 -28.68 2.97 -18.12
N ASN A 23 -28.09 2.06 -18.90
CA ASN A 23 -28.81 0.91 -19.46
C ASN A 23 -28.69 -0.35 -18.59
N GLY A 24 -28.08 -0.26 -17.44
CA GLY A 24 -27.79 -1.39 -16.59
C GLY A 24 -27.59 -0.96 -15.15
N LEU A 25 -28.70 -0.65 -14.48
CA LEU A 25 -28.72 -0.68 -13.02
C LEU A 25 -28.24 -2.02 -12.50
N ASP A 26 -28.44 -3.07 -13.32
CA ASP A 26 -27.95 -4.42 -13.12
C ASP A 26 -27.14 -4.89 -14.35
N TYR A 27 -25.83 -4.88 -14.23
CA TYR A 27 -24.92 -5.35 -15.26
C TYR A 27 -24.11 -6.53 -14.76
N THR A 28 -24.17 -7.64 -15.48
CA THR A 28 -23.37 -8.84 -15.16
C THR A 28 -22.50 -9.20 -16.36
N TYR A 29 -21.25 -9.52 -16.09
CA TYR A 29 -20.27 -9.97 -17.07
C TYR A 29 -19.54 -11.20 -16.56
N ASP A 30 -19.53 -12.26 -17.36
CA ASP A 30 -18.77 -13.48 -17.12
C ASP A 30 -17.45 -13.41 -17.87
N PHE A 31 -16.34 -13.55 -17.13
CA PHE A 31 -15.01 -13.55 -17.72
C PHE A 31 -14.74 -14.87 -18.42
N VAL A 32 -14.17 -14.78 -19.61
CA VAL A 32 -13.71 -15.95 -20.37
C VAL A 32 -12.20 -16.14 -20.19
N GLU A 33 -11.73 -17.36 -20.34
CA GLU A 33 -10.31 -17.63 -20.34
C GLU A 33 -9.61 -16.88 -21.48
N GLY A 34 -8.44 -16.31 -21.18
CA GLY A 34 -7.67 -15.51 -22.12
C GLY A 34 -7.99 -14.02 -22.08
N VAL A 35 -8.25 -13.41 -23.24
CA VAL A 35 -8.38 -11.94 -23.37
C VAL A 35 -9.85 -11.53 -23.30
N ASN A 36 -10.17 -10.66 -22.35
CA ASN A 36 -11.47 -10.01 -22.22
C ASN A 36 -11.34 -8.53 -22.65
N LEU A 37 -12.11 -8.10 -23.64
CA LEU A 37 -11.99 -6.79 -24.23
C LEU A 37 -13.18 -5.90 -23.87
N VAL A 38 -12.90 -4.75 -23.24
CA VAL A 38 -13.89 -3.73 -22.90
C VAL A 38 -13.80 -2.58 -23.91
N LEU A 39 -14.78 -2.46 -24.77
CA LEU A 39 -14.86 -1.42 -25.81
C LEU A 39 -15.83 -0.32 -25.42
N GLY A 40 -15.55 0.90 -25.85
CA GLY A 40 -16.42 2.07 -25.65
C GLY A 40 -15.70 3.38 -25.95
N GLY A 41 -16.46 4.44 -26.19
CA GLY A 41 -15.95 5.79 -26.37
C GLY A 41 -15.28 6.37 -25.11
N ASN A 42 -14.63 7.52 -25.25
CA ASN A 42 -14.10 8.25 -24.11
C ASN A 42 -15.25 8.71 -23.19
N GLY A 43 -15.03 8.66 -21.89
CA GLY A 43 -16.07 9.02 -20.90
C GLY A 43 -17.10 7.93 -20.59
N MET A 44 -17.10 6.80 -21.30
CA MET A 44 -18.08 5.71 -21.12
C MET A 44 -17.87 4.84 -19.86
N GLY A 45 -16.98 5.23 -18.95
CA GLY A 45 -16.78 4.51 -17.69
C GLY A 45 -15.89 3.27 -17.77
N LYS A 46 -15.12 3.04 -18.86
CA LYS A 46 -14.21 1.87 -18.96
C LYS A 46 -13.24 1.76 -17.81
N THR A 47 -12.55 2.86 -17.49
CA THR A 47 -11.61 2.92 -16.36
C THR A 47 -12.33 2.70 -15.03
N THR A 48 -13.54 3.23 -14.89
CA THR A 48 -14.38 3.00 -13.69
C THR A 48 -14.74 1.53 -13.55
N PHE A 49 -15.12 0.86 -14.66
CA PHE A 49 -15.41 -0.57 -14.66
C PHE A 49 -14.22 -1.41 -14.19
N VAL A 50 -13.01 -1.14 -14.71
CA VAL A 50 -11.79 -1.85 -14.28
C VAL A 50 -11.46 -1.54 -12.80
N ASN A 51 -11.67 -0.31 -12.35
CA ASN A 51 -11.50 0.04 -10.95
C ASN A 51 -12.54 -0.64 -10.04
N ILE A 52 -13.77 -0.87 -10.51
CA ILE A 52 -14.77 -1.65 -9.75
C ILE A 52 -14.32 -3.10 -9.58
N ILE A 53 -13.69 -3.73 -10.60
CA ILE A 53 -13.10 -5.07 -10.48
C ILE A 53 -12.01 -5.07 -9.38
N LYS A 54 -11.06 -4.13 -9.46
CA LYS A 54 -10.02 -3.97 -8.43
C LYS A 54 -10.61 -3.78 -7.04
N PHE A 55 -11.58 -2.88 -6.94
CA PHE A 55 -12.26 -2.58 -5.69
C PHE A 55 -13.00 -3.81 -5.13
N GLY A 56 -13.69 -4.57 -5.97
CA GLY A 56 -14.33 -5.82 -5.58
C GLY A 56 -13.35 -6.79 -4.92
N LEU A 57 -12.13 -6.87 -5.46
CA LEU A 57 -11.10 -7.79 -4.99
C LEU A 57 -10.39 -7.28 -3.72
N ILE A 58 -9.78 -6.11 -3.78
CA ILE A 58 -8.89 -5.60 -2.72
C ILE A 58 -9.49 -4.50 -1.85
N GLY A 59 -10.68 -3.97 -2.17
CA GLY A 59 -11.26 -2.81 -1.50
C GLY A 59 -10.73 -1.49 -2.05
N LEU A 60 -11.04 -0.39 -1.36
CA LEU A 60 -10.64 0.96 -1.77
C LEU A 60 -9.14 1.25 -1.60
N TYR A 61 -8.31 0.23 -1.43
CA TYR A 61 -6.88 0.43 -1.21
C TYR A 61 -6.16 0.86 -2.48
N ARG A 62 -5.54 2.03 -2.40
CA ARG A 62 -4.71 2.60 -3.46
C ARG A 62 -3.27 2.14 -3.37
N LYS A 63 -2.74 2.01 -2.13
CA LYS A 63 -1.37 1.55 -1.88
C LYS A 63 -1.35 0.61 -0.68
N ALA A 64 -0.51 -0.41 -0.75
CA ALA A 64 -0.20 -1.30 0.35
C ALA A 64 0.58 -0.57 1.47
N LYS A 65 0.68 -1.20 2.62
CA LYS A 65 1.65 -0.79 3.65
C LYS A 65 3.05 -0.82 3.07
N ASP A 66 3.80 0.25 3.28
CA ASP A 66 5.23 0.28 2.97
C ASP A 66 6.00 -0.41 4.11
N LEU A 67 6.24 -1.70 3.96
CA LEU A 67 6.95 -2.51 4.95
C LEU A 67 8.43 -2.14 5.04
N THR A 68 9.00 -1.48 4.02
CA THR A 68 10.42 -1.15 3.94
C THR A 68 10.81 0.07 4.76
N ARG A 69 9.87 1.01 4.96
CA ARG A 69 10.10 2.26 5.71
C ARG A 69 9.90 2.14 7.21
N THR A 70 9.43 1.00 7.70
CA THR A 70 8.93 0.84 9.07
C THR A 70 10.01 0.95 10.15
N TYR A 71 11.31 0.88 9.83
CA TYR A 71 12.33 0.78 10.86
C TYR A 71 13.05 2.08 11.23
N MET A 72 13.09 3.07 10.36
CA MET A 72 13.78 4.35 10.67
C MET A 72 12.85 5.56 10.78
N GLU A 73 11.70 5.51 10.16
CA GLU A 73 10.68 6.54 10.31
C GLU A 73 9.60 5.98 11.23
N ARG A 74 9.42 6.58 12.39
CA ARG A 74 8.36 6.25 13.38
C ARG A 74 6.92 6.39 12.84
N ALA A 75 6.76 6.62 11.56
CA ALA A 75 5.49 6.61 10.87
C ALA A 75 5.25 5.20 10.33
N ILE A 76 4.38 4.44 10.98
CA ILE A 76 3.72 3.28 10.39
C ILE A 76 3.04 3.81 9.13
N VAL A 77 3.63 3.51 7.97
CA VAL A 77 3.00 3.88 6.70
C VAL A 77 1.77 3.01 6.57
N LYS A 78 0.61 3.61 6.85
CA LYS A 78 -0.69 2.96 6.73
C LYS A 78 -1.00 2.73 5.25
N ARG A 79 -1.85 1.75 4.99
CA ARG A 79 -2.48 1.59 3.68
C ARG A 79 -3.09 2.93 3.24
N GLN A 80 -2.86 3.31 1.98
CA GLN A 80 -3.51 4.48 1.42
C GLN A 80 -4.82 4.04 0.77
N LEU A 81 -5.88 4.75 1.08
CA LEU A 81 -7.21 4.53 0.53
C LEU A 81 -7.53 5.57 -0.55
N TYR A 82 -8.40 5.21 -1.48
CA TYR A 82 -9.16 6.18 -2.25
C TYR A 82 -10.13 6.92 -1.31
N GLU A 83 -10.64 8.05 -1.74
CA GLU A 83 -11.73 8.74 -1.04
C GLU A 83 -12.96 7.82 -0.96
N SER A 84 -13.66 7.86 0.17
CA SER A 84 -14.79 6.94 0.44
C SER A 84 -15.95 7.14 -0.55
N ASP A 85 -16.04 8.31 -1.17
CA ASP A 85 -17.03 8.70 -2.18
C ASP A 85 -16.55 8.50 -3.62
N TYR A 86 -15.39 7.83 -3.81
CA TYR A 86 -14.77 7.65 -5.14
C TYR A 86 -15.75 7.13 -6.21
N PHE A 87 -16.62 6.19 -5.86
CA PHE A 87 -17.62 5.65 -6.77
C PHE A 87 -18.96 6.41 -6.68
N SER A 88 -19.41 6.81 -5.51
CA SER A 88 -20.67 7.53 -5.33
C SER A 88 -20.64 8.91 -6.00
N ALA A 89 -19.51 9.60 -5.99
CA ALA A 89 -19.33 10.87 -6.70
C ALA A 89 -19.44 10.77 -8.24
N ARG A 90 -19.49 9.56 -8.79
CA ARG A 90 -19.64 9.29 -10.25
C ARG A 90 -21.03 8.80 -10.63
N LYS A 91 -21.95 8.69 -9.69
CA LYS A 91 -23.35 8.34 -9.95
C LYS A 91 -24.08 9.47 -10.69
N ASP A 92 -25.08 9.11 -11.44
CA ASP A 92 -26.03 10.07 -11.98
C ASP A 92 -27.13 10.32 -10.93
N ASP A 93 -27.07 11.47 -10.27
CA ASP A 93 -28.02 11.87 -9.22
C ASP A 93 -29.45 12.09 -9.74
N SER A 94 -29.64 12.17 -11.06
CA SER A 94 -30.97 12.28 -11.66
C SER A 94 -31.77 10.96 -11.62
N ILE A 95 -31.07 9.86 -11.41
CA ILE A 95 -31.65 8.51 -11.33
C ILE A 95 -31.73 8.09 -9.86
N SER A 96 -32.94 8.06 -9.32
CA SER A 96 -33.17 7.55 -7.96
C SER A 96 -33.19 6.03 -7.96
N THR A 97 -32.44 5.43 -7.05
CA THR A 97 -32.49 4.01 -6.74
C THR A 97 -32.82 3.82 -5.26
N ASP A 98 -33.74 2.93 -4.96
CA ASP A 98 -34.12 2.64 -3.58
C ASP A 98 -33.08 1.76 -2.86
N ASP A 99 -32.24 1.07 -3.64
CA ASP A 99 -31.24 0.14 -3.15
C ASP A 99 -29.80 0.69 -3.24
N ILE A 100 -28.94 0.20 -2.38
CA ILE A 100 -27.54 0.57 -2.32
C ILE A 100 -26.78 0.06 -3.57
N ALA A 101 -26.01 0.93 -4.20
CA ALA A 101 -25.11 0.54 -5.28
C ALA A 101 -24.04 -0.45 -4.76
N GLN A 102 -23.91 -1.59 -5.43
CA GLN A 102 -23.00 -2.65 -5.00
C GLN A 102 -22.36 -3.39 -6.16
N VAL A 103 -21.22 -3.99 -5.89
CA VAL A 103 -20.53 -4.92 -6.78
C VAL A 103 -20.48 -6.30 -6.13
N VAL A 104 -20.78 -7.33 -6.91
CA VAL A 104 -20.54 -8.73 -6.57
C VAL A 104 -19.45 -9.25 -7.50
N LEU A 105 -18.30 -9.58 -6.94
CA LEU A 105 -17.17 -10.14 -7.69
C LEU A 105 -17.00 -11.61 -7.33
N LYS A 106 -17.03 -12.48 -8.35
CA LYS A 106 -16.70 -13.90 -8.21
C LYS A 106 -15.33 -14.17 -8.80
N PHE A 107 -14.49 -14.84 -8.05
CA PHE A 107 -13.15 -15.22 -8.46
C PHE A 107 -12.74 -16.53 -7.78
N LYS A 108 -11.68 -17.13 -8.28
CA LYS A 108 -11.13 -18.37 -7.77
C LYS A 108 -9.69 -18.16 -7.36
N ILE A 109 -9.30 -18.71 -6.23
CA ILE A 109 -7.90 -18.80 -5.80
C ILE A 109 -7.58 -20.28 -5.65
N ASN A 110 -6.64 -20.79 -6.46
CA ASN A 110 -6.40 -22.23 -6.54
C ASN A 110 -7.71 -22.96 -6.91
N ASN A 111 -8.24 -23.80 -6.05
CA ASN A 111 -9.50 -24.54 -6.28
C ASN A 111 -10.70 -23.96 -5.50
N THR A 112 -10.52 -22.87 -4.77
CA THR A 112 -11.53 -22.29 -3.88
C THR A 112 -12.21 -21.10 -4.54
N CYS A 113 -13.54 -21.13 -4.60
CA CYS A 113 -14.36 -20.06 -5.17
C CYS A 113 -14.74 -19.03 -4.11
N PHE A 114 -14.53 -17.75 -4.44
CA PHE A 114 -14.92 -16.61 -3.62
C PHE A 114 -16.01 -15.82 -4.33
N GLU A 115 -17.03 -15.42 -3.59
CA GLU A 115 -18.00 -14.42 -4.00
C GLU A 115 -17.99 -13.28 -2.98
N VAL A 116 -17.61 -12.09 -3.43
CA VAL A 116 -17.40 -10.92 -2.58
C VAL A 116 -18.34 -9.81 -2.98
N THR A 117 -19.14 -9.33 -2.04
CA THR A 117 -20.05 -8.21 -2.25
C THR A 117 -19.55 -6.97 -1.50
N ARG A 118 -19.40 -5.85 -2.21
CA ARG A 118 -19.02 -4.55 -1.63
C ARG A 118 -20.00 -3.46 -2.04
N SER A 119 -20.18 -2.52 -1.11
CA SER A 119 -20.92 -1.28 -1.37
C SER A 119 -20.08 -0.33 -2.20
N LEU A 120 -20.62 0.20 -3.29
CA LEU A 120 -20.01 1.27 -4.10
C LEU A 120 -20.31 2.67 -3.54
N GLU A 121 -21.00 2.77 -2.39
CA GLU A 121 -21.33 4.05 -1.77
C GLU A 121 -20.32 4.45 -0.71
N ASP A 122 -19.99 3.52 0.18
CA ASP A 122 -19.15 3.76 1.34
C ASP A 122 -17.91 2.83 1.43
N GLY A 123 -17.70 1.99 0.42
CA GLY A 123 -16.55 1.06 0.34
C GLY A 123 -16.65 -0.15 1.25
N ARG A 124 -17.77 -0.34 1.93
CA ARG A 124 -17.92 -1.41 2.93
C ARG A 124 -18.01 -2.79 2.28
N LEU A 125 -17.30 -3.76 2.86
CA LEU A 125 -17.46 -5.18 2.56
C LEU A 125 -18.77 -5.67 3.17
N LEU A 126 -19.72 -6.07 2.33
CA LEU A 126 -21.08 -6.46 2.76
C LEU A 126 -21.18 -7.95 3.06
N SER A 127 -20.66 -8.79 2.17
CA SER A 127 -20.67 -10.25 2.35
C SER A 127 -19.49 -10.90 1.63
N VAL A 128 -19.10 -12.06 2.14
CA VAL A 128 -18.13 -12.96 1.51
C VAL A 128 -18.67 -14.36 1.61
N ILE A 129 -18.70 -15.07 0.49
CA ILE A 129 -19.08 -16.49 0.42
C ILE A 129 -17.89 -17.25 -0.15
N ILE A 130 -17.48 -18.33 0.51
CA ILE A 130 -16.36 -19.17 0.10
C ILE A 130 -16.90 -20.60 -0.12
N ASP A 131 -16.80 -21.10 -1.35
CA ASP A 131 -17.35 -22.41 -1.76
C ASP A 131 -18.82 -22.60 -1.33
N GLY A 132 -19.61 -21.53 -1.44
CA GLY A 132 -21.03 -21.51 -1.06
C GLY A 132 -21.31 -21.33 0.43
N ILE A 133 -20.28 -21.19 1.28
CA ILE A 133 -20.41 -21.01 2.73
C ILE A 133 -20.19 -19.52 3.06
N PRO A 134 -21.16 -18.82 3.67
CA PRO A 134 -20.98 -17.45 4.12
C PRO A 134 -19.89 -17.33 5.18
N LEU A 135 -19.03 -16.33 5.03
CA LEU A 135 -18.03 -15.99 6.02
C LEU A 135 -18.67 -15.11 7.10
N GLU A 136 -18.53 -15.52 8.34
CA GLU A 136 -19.06 -14.77 9.46
C GLU A 136 -18.21 -13.53 9.75
N GLY A 137 -18.86 -12.43 10.15
CA GLY A 137 -18.20 -11.20 10.56
C GLY A 137 -19.11 -9.98 10.45
N ILE A 138 -18.72 -8.92 11.14
CA ILE A 138 -19.45 -7.64 11.15
C ILE A 138 -18.95 -6.77 9.99
N PRO A 139 -19.81 -6.33 9.05
CA PRO A 139 -19.43 -5.38 8.02
C PRO A 139 -19.00 -4.03 8.61
N ILE A 140 -17.87 -3.51 8.16
CA ILE A 140 -17.33 -2.21 8.61
C ILE A 140 -16.71 -1.49 7.41
N THR A 141 -16.69 -0.16 7.43
CA THR A 141 -16.00 0.64 6.42
C THR A 141 -14.49 0.49 6.57
N GLU A 142 -13.76 0.40 5.46
CA GLU A 142 -12.31 0.21 5.46
C GLU A 142 -11.58 1.35 6.19
N ASN A 143 -12.05 2.60 6.05
CA ASN A 143 -11.49 3.75 6.76
C ASN A 143 -11.57 3.63 8.29
N ARG A 144 -12.56 2.92 8.80
CA ARG A 144 -12.77 2.72 10.24
C ARG A 144 -12.04 1.49 10.76
N TYR A 145 -11.92 0.46 9.93
CA TYR A 145 -11.30 -0.82 10.26
C TYR A 145 -9.86 -0.65 10.80
N GLU A 146 -9.03 0.15 10.15
CA GLU A 146 -7.64 0.38 10.59
C GLU A 146 -7.51 1.16 11.90
N ARG A 147 -8.61 1.70 12.43
CA ARG A 147 -8.64 2.45 13.70
C ARG A 147 -9.15 1.62 14.88
N VAL A 148 -9.53 0.40 14.61
CA VAL A 148 -10.05 -0.52 15.63
C VAL A 148 -8.90 -1.23 16.31
N ASN A 149 -9.04 -1.52 17.61
CA ASN A 149 -8.04 -2.27 18.38
C ASN A 149 -7.87 -3.68 17.81
N ASP A 150 -6.65 -4.20 17.86
CA ASP A 150 -6.30 -5.52 17.30
C ASP A 150 -7.17 -6.66 17.87
N SER A 151 -7.56 -6.58 19.14
CA SER A 151 -8.43 -7.57 19.78
C SER A 151 -9.86 -7.60 19.25
N GLU A 152 -10.35 -6.47 18.73
CA GLU A 152 -11.68 -6.34 18.17
C GLU A 152 -11.71 -6.61 16.65
N GLN A 153 -10.57 -6.51 15.98
CA GLN A 153 -10.48 -6.71 14.52
C GLN A 153 -10.98 -8.08 14.08
N THR A 154 -10.79 -9.11 14.91
CA THR A 154 -11.22 -10.48 14.60
C THR A 154 -12.72 -10.62 14.39
N GLN A 155 -13.54 -9.69 14.90
CA GLN A 155 -14.99 -9.69 14.74
C GLN A 155 -15.43 -9.16 13.37
N TYR A 156 -14.55 -8.50 12.63
CA TYR A 156 -14.91 -7.84 11.39
C TYR A 156 -14.71 -8.74 10.16
N LEU A 157 -15.70 -8.70 9.28
CA LEU A 157 -15.72 -9.45 8.03
C LEU A 157 -14.48 -9.19 7.17
N LEU A 158 -14.01 -7.94 7.13
CA LEU A 158 -12.81 -7.56 6.37
C LEU A 158 -11.56 -8.28 6.88
N TYR A 159 -11.38 -8.38 8.20
CA TYR A 159 -10.26 -9.10 8.79
C TYR A 159 -10.31 -10.60 8.43
N GLN A 160 -11.50 -11.21 8.53
CA GLN A 160 -11.69 -12.61 8.18
C GLN A 160 -11.40 -12.86 6.69
N TYR A 161 -11.87 -11.95 5.83
CA TYR A 161 -11.57 -11.98 4.41
C TYR A 161 -10.07 -11.90 4.11
N GLU A 162 -9.34 -10.96 4.71
CA GLU A 162 -7.90 -10.83 4.57
C GLU A 162 -7.15 -12.10 4.98
N LYS A 163 -7.59 -12.73 6.08
CA LYS A 163 -7.02 -14.02 6.54
C LYS A 163 -7.28 -15.15 5.56
N LYS A 164 -8.48 -15.23 4.98
CA LYS A 164 -8.81 -16.25 3.99
C LYS A 164 -8.04 -16.04 2.69
N ILE A 165 -7.92 -14.81 2.22
CA ILE A 165 -7.04 -14.51 1.07
C ILE A 165 -5.61 -14.99 1.34
N GLN A 166 -5.05 -14.68 2.50
CA GLN A 166 -3.69 -15.13 2.86
C GLN A 166 -3.57 -16.66 2.92
N GLU A 167 -4.57 -17.33 3.46
CA GLU A 167 -4.61 -18.80 3.59
C GLU A 167 -4.57 -19.48 2.21
N PHE A 168 -5.39 -19.01 1.26
CA PHE A 168 -5.55 -19.67 -0.04
C PHE A 168 -4.55 -19.19 -1.10
N SER A 169 -4.12 -17.94 -1.06
CA SER A 169 -3.19 -17.39 -2.05
C SER A 169 -1.72 -17.57 -1.68
N ASN A 170 -1.40 -17.82 -0.41
CA ASN A 170 -0.05 -17.70 0.17
C ASN A 170 0.55 -16.29 0.09
N LEU A 171 -0.26 -15.27 -0.19
CA LEU A 171 0.11 -13.86 -0.17
C LEU A 171 -0.47 -13.18 1.06
N THR A 172 0.27 -12.26 1.68
CA THR A 172 -0.38 -11.35 2.62
C THR A 172 -1.35 -10.44 1.86
N PHE A 173 -2.37 -9.92 2.54
CA PHE A 173 -3.32 -9.04 1.86
C PHE A 173 -2.65 -7.74 1.36
N ASP A 174 -1.64 -7.24 2.06
CA ASP A 174 -0.83 -6.11 1.60
C ASP A 174 -0.03 -6.43 0.32
N ASP A 175 0.49 -7.64 0.20
CA ASP A 175 1.14 -8.08 -1.02
C ASP A 175 0.13 -8.20 -2.17
N LEU A 176 -1.08 -8.68 -1.91
CA LEU A 176 -2.13 -8.71 -2.94
C LEU A 176 -2.51 -7.29 -3.40
N ILE A 177 -2.67 -6.33 -2.47
CA ILE A 177 -2.89 -4.92 -2.82
C ILE A 177 -1.77 -4.40 -3.72
N PHE A 178 -0.52 -4.71 -3.38
CA PHE A 178 0.63 -4.30 -4.17
C PHE A 178 0.62 -4.97 -5.56
N PHE A 179 0.42 -6.28 -5.63
CA PHE A 179 0.34 -7.00 -6.91
C PHE A 179 -0.74 -6.42 -7.82
N VAL A 180 -1.94 -6.20 -7.28
CA VAL A 180 -3.07 -5.71 -8.07
C VAL A 180 -2.83 -4.29 -8.57
N ASN A 181 -2.30 -3.39 -7.74
CA ASN A 181 -2.14 -1.99 -8.12
C ASN A 181 -0.87 -1.69 -8.93
N GLU A 182 0.24 -2.37 -8.62
CA GLU A 182 1.54 -2.00 -9.18
C GLU A 182 2.05 -2.98 -10.26
N ILE A 183 1.56 -4.22 -10.24
CA ILE A 183 2.06 -5.27 -11.16
C ILE A 183 1.01 -5.68 -12.18
N LEU A 184 -0.23 -5.96 -11.74
CA LEU A 184 -1.28 -6.52 -12.59
C LEU A 184 -2.13 -5.47 -13.29
N PHE A 185 -2.14 -4.23 -12.82
CA PHE A 185 -2.90 -3.14 -13.41
C PHE A 185 -2.00 -2.18 -14.18
N PHE A 186 -2.30 -2.02 -15.47
CA PHE A 186 -1.62 -1.07 -16.36
C PHE A 186 -2.58 0.08 -16.68
N GLY A 187 -2.35 1.25 -16.05
CA GLY A 187 -3.10 2.47 -16.34
C GLY A 187 -2.52 3.25 -17.52
N GLU A 188 -3.17 4.34 -17.90
CA GLU A 188 -2.76 5.22 -19.02
C GLU A 188 -1.36 5.84 -18.81
N ASN A 189 -0.91 5.96 -17.57
CA ASN A 189 0.37 6.57 -17.20
C ASN A 189 1.51 5.54 -17.04
N HIS A 190 1.28 4.27 -17.33
CA HIS A 190 2.32 3.24 -17.26
C HIS A 190 3.19 3.29 -18.52
N ASN A 191 4.40 3.81 -18.39
CA ASN A 191 5.36 3.91 -19.49
C ASN A 191 6.08 2.58 -19.77
N THR A 192 6.05 1.65 -18.84
CA THR A 192 6.73 0.34 -18.96
C THR A 192 5.81 -0.79 -18.51
N VAL A 193 5.81 -1.86 -19.31
CA VAL A 193 5.14 -3.12 -18.96
C VAL A 193 5.91 -3.75 -17.82
N LEU A 194 5.28 -4.03 -16.70
CA LEU A 194 5.80 -4.66 -15.46
C LEU A 194 6.45 -3.72 -14.44
N TRP A 195 6.85 -2.48 -14.81
CA TRP A 195 7.56 -1.62 -13.89
C TRP A 195 7.03 -0.20 -13.99
N ASN A 196 6.34 0.24 -12.99
CA ASN A 196 6.09 1.66 -12.84
C ASN A 196 7.42 2.27 -12.35
N ASP A 197 8.17 2.92 -13.24
CA ASP A 197 9.22 3.84 -12.85
C ASP A 197 8.55 5.04 -12.18
N GLY A 198 7.89 4.78 -11.06
CA GLY A 198 7.32 5.81 -10.23
C GLY A 198 8.41 6.84 -9.95
N ILE A 199 8.04 8.09 -10.07
CA ILE A 199 8.82 9.30 -9.84
C ILE A 199 9.76 9.24 -8.61
N ASP A 200 9.67 8.21 -7.79
CA ASP A 200 10.40 8.03 -6.53
C ASP A 200 11.51 6.95 -6.56
N GLY A 201 11.86 6.38 -7.71
CA GLY A 201 12.98 5.42 -7.82
C GLY A 201 12.80 4.13 -7.01
N ARG A 202 11.58 3.65 -6.84
CA ARG A 202 11.23 2.50 -5.98
C ARG A 202 11.38 1.15 -6.67
N THR A 203 12.49 0.90 -7.35
CA THR A 203 12.87 -0.46 -7.76
C THR A 203 13.03 -1.42 -6.57
N ASP A 204 13.25 -0.89 -5.38
CA ASP A 204 13.47 -1.69 -4.16
C ASP A 204 12.25 -2.51 -3.74
N VAL A 205 11.04 -1.95 -3.84
CA VAL A 205 9.80 -2.65 -3.43
C VAL A 205 9.50 -3.85 -4.33
N GLN A 206 9.72 -3.69 -5.63
CA GLN A 206 9.56 -4.77 -6.60
C GLN A 206 10.58 -5.87 -6.38
N ASN A 207 11.85 -5.50 -6.17
CA ASN A 207 12.92 -6.44 -5.84
C ASN A 207 12.65 -7.17 -4.53
N GLU A 208 12.11 -6.50 -3.51
CA GLU A 208 11.72 -7.12 -2.24
C GLU A 208 10.60 -8.14 -2.42
N LEU A 209 9.58 -7.80 -3.21
CA LEU A 209 8.48 -8.70 -3.51
C LEU A 209 8.96 -9.95 -4.24
N PHE A 210 9.79 -9.76 -5.29
CA PHE A 210 10.37 -10.88 -6.02
C PHE A 210 11.26 -11.75 -5.14
N ASN A 211 12.09 -11.15 -4.30
CA ASN A 211 12.94 -11.89 -3.37
C ASN A 211 12.13 -12.63 -2.32
N LYS A 212 11.05 -12.02 -1.82
CA LYS A 212 10.19 -12.64 -0.81
C LYS A 212 9.47 -13.89 -1.33
N TYR A 213 9.06 -13.90 -2.60
CA TYR A 213 8.23 -14.97 -3.13
C TYR A 213 8.94 -15.92 -4.10
N PHE A 214 9.99 -15.47 -4.77
CA PHE A 214 10.68 -16.26 -5.80
C PHE A 214 12.10 -16.66 -5.43
N ASN A 215 12.70 -16.04 -4.42
CA ASN A 215 14.02 -16.39 -3.91
C ASN A 215 13.93 -17.15 -2.57
N GLU A 216 15.08 -17.66 -2.11
CA GLU A 216 15.15 -18.34 -0.81
C GLU A 216 14.87 -17.35 0.33
N PRO A 217 13.93 -17.65 1.26
CA PRO A 217 13.55 -16.77 2.36
C PRO A 217 14.74 -16.40 3.27
N ALA A 218 15.75 -17.26 3.38
CA ALA A 218 16.95 -17.01 4.17
C ALA A 218 17.79 -15.86 3.60
N LEU A 219 17.93 -15.78 2.27
CA LEU A 219 18.67 -14.71 1.59
C LEU A 219 17.99 -13.36 1.74
N ASP A 220 16.66 -13.35 1.78
CA ASP A 220 15.90 -12.10 1.95
C ASP A 220 16.05 -11.53 3.36
N LEU A 221 16.05 -12.37 4.39
CA LEU A 221 16.32 -11.96 5.77
C LEU A 221 17.74 -11.41 5.93
N GLU A 222 18.73 -12.08 5.35
CA GLU A 222 20.13 -11.63 5.37
C GLU A 222 20.30 -10.28 4.66
N ARG A 223 19.67 -10.12 3.49
CA ARG A 223 19.67 -8.86 2.75
C ARG A 223 19.01 -7.72 3.54
N GLN A 224 17.87 -7.97 4.17
CA GLN A 224 17.19 -6.98 5.00
C GLN A 224 18.06 -6.56 6.18
N GLU A 225 18.76 -7.49 6.82
CA GLU A 225 19.67 -7.18 7.92
C GLU A 225 20.87 -6.36 7.43
N MET A 226 21.48 -6.71 6.29
CA MET A 226 22.56 -5.93 5.69
C MET A 226 22.10 -4.51 5.31
N GLN A 227 20.89 -4.35 4.77
CA GLN A 227 20.32 -3.03 4.46
C GLN A 227 20.08 -2.21 5.73
N ARG A 228 19.62 -2.82 6.83
CA ARG A 228 19.49 -2.14 8.12
C ARG A 228 20.83 -1.63 8.62
N GLN A 229 21.86 -2.49 8.57
CA GLN A 229 23.21 -2.12 8.98
C GLN A 229 23.78 -1.00 8.12
N ALA A 230 23.60 -1.07 6.80
CA ALA A 230 24.03 -0.01 5.90
C ALA A 230 23.35 1.34 6.21
N LYS A 231 22.03 1.36 6.43
CA LYS A 231 21.29 2.58 6.83
C LYS A 231 21.74 3.10 8.19
N TYR A 232 22.02 2.22 9.15
CA TYR A 232 22.55 2.61 10.46
C TYR A 232 23.92 3.29 10.31
N PHE A 233 24.85 2.71 9.56
CA PHE A 233 26.17 3.29 9.33
C PHE A 233 26.10 4.60 8.51
N ASP A 234 25.18 4.71 7.55
CA ASP A 234 24.97 5.97 6.82
C ASP A 234 24.47 7.08 7.74
N SER A 235 23.52 6.77 8.64
CA SER A 235 23.05 7.70 9.66
C SER A 235 24.18 8.12 10.61
N LEU A 236 24.97 7.18 11.09
CA LEU A 236 26.11 7.45 11.95
C LEU A 236 27.16 8.32 11.24
N SER A 237 27.44 8.03 9.96
CA SER A 237 28.35 8.83 9.14
C SER A 237 27.86 10.27 8.96
N ARG A 238 26.56 10.48 8.74
CA ARG A 238 25.96 11.83 8.65
C ARG A 238 26.12 12.60 9.95
N HIS A 239 25.82 11.98 11.09
CA HIS A 239 26.00 12.64 12.40
C HIS A 239 27.47 12.98 12.65
N LYS A 240 28.40 12.07 12.38
CA LYS A 240 29.84 12.35 12.54
C LYS A 240 30.32 13.45 11.58
N SER A 241 29.80 13.52 10.37
CA SER A 241 30.11 14.60 9.42
C SER A 241 29.59 15.95 9.89
N GLU A 242 28.43 15.97 10.55
CA GLU A 242 27.85 17.19 11.13
C GLU A 242 28.66 17.65 12.33
N ASP A 243 29.06 16.75 13.23
CA ASP A 243 29.96 17.01 14.34
C ASP A 243 31.32 17.57 13.85
N MET A 244 31.89 16.97 12.82
CA MET A 244 33.13 17.45 12.20
C MET A 244 32.98 18.87 11.64
N ARG A 245 31.84 19.20 11.00
CA ARG A 245 31.57 20.57 10.52
C ARG A 245 31.50 21.58 11.67
N VAL A 246 30.84 21.19 12.78
CA VAL A 246 30.74 22.05 13.98
C VAL A 246 32.14 22.27 14.59
N ILE A 247 32.92 21.21 14.76
CA ILE A 247 34.29 21.29 15.29
C ILE A 247 35.19 22.12 14.38
N THR A 248 35.10 21.97 13.07
CA THR A 248 35.89 22.79 12.12
C THR A 248 35.54 24.26 12.23
N LYS A 249 34.26 24.62 12.30
CA LYS A 249 33.81 25.99 12.51
C LYS A 249 34.30 26.60 13.85
N LEU A 250 34.31 25.77 14.89
CA LEU A 250 34.85 26.21 16.21
C LEU A 250 36.36 26.44 16.16
N LEU A 251 37.11 25.55 15.50
CA LEU A 251 38.55 25.71 15.31
C LEU A 251 38.89 26.95 14.49
N GLU A 252 38.14 27.24 13.44
CA GLU A 252 38.29 28.48 12.66
C GLU A 252 38.08 29.75 13.53
N LYS A 253 36.99 29.75 14.33
CA LYS A 253 36.74 30.84 15.28
C LYS A 253 37.86 31.02 16.29
N ILE A 254 38.43 29.92 16.81
CA ILE A 254 39.57 29.99 17.74
C ILE A 254 40.84 30.51 17.03
N LYS A 255 41.09 30.11 15.79
CA LYS A 255 42.23 30.62 14.99
C LYS A 255 42.10 32.10 14.73
N VAL A 256 40.93 32.59 14.34
CA VAL A 256 40.65 34.03 14.14
C VAL A 256 40.83 34.80 15.44
N SER A 257 40.28 34.31 16.56
CA SER A 257 40.43 34.98 17.87
C SER A 257 41.86 34.95 18.40
N LYS A 258 42.72 34.04 17.94
CA LYS A 258 44.17 34.06 18.27
C LYS A 258 44.96 35.01 17.39
N SER A 259 44.54 35.24 16.13
CA SER A 259 45.15 36.22 15.25
C SER A 259 44.84 37.65 15.69
N ASP A 260 43.65 37.90 16.26
CA ASP A 260 43.26 39.20 16.76
C ASP A 260 43.80 39.55 18.16
N LYS A 261 44.44 38.58 18.85
CA LYS A 261 45.07 38.75 20.17
C LYS A 261 46.45 39.41 20.18
N SER A 262 46.82 40.11 19.09
CA SER A 262 47.86 41.16 19.22
C SER A 262 47.34 42.43 19.87
N THR A 263 46.01 42.55 20.13
CA THR A 263 45.39 43.67 20.88
C THR A 263 44.45 43.10 21.94
N GLY A 264 44.86 43.22 23.17
CA GLY A 264 44.33 42.66 24.39
C GLY A 264 42.82 42.65 24.59
N ALA A 265 42.24 41.50 24.61
CA ALA A 265 41.07 41.06 25.39
C ALA A 265 40.87 39.55 25.26
N SER A 266 40.75 38.84 26.38
CA SER A 266 40.60 37.39 26.44
C SER A 266 39.12 36.99 26.44
N PRO A 267 38.61 36.25 25.49
CA PRO A 267 37.32 35.59 25.63
C PRO A 267 37.49 34.24 26.36
N SER A 268 36.80 34.10 27.48
CA SER A 268 36.69 32.82 28.20
C SER A 268 35.80 31.86 27.34
N ILE A 269 36.40 30.96 26.60
CA ILE A 269 35.72 29.88 25.93
C ILE A 269 35.58 28.77 26.96
N ASP A 270 34.36 28.31 27.18
CA ASP A 270 34.03 27.26 28.15
C ASP A 270 34.52 25.91 27.59
N ILE A 271 35.77 25.56 27.95
CA ILE A 271 36.47 24.35 27.55
C ILE A 271 35.77 23.10 28.15
N ILE A 272 34.96 23.30 29.19
CA ILE A 272 34.20 22.23 29.85
C ILE A 272 33.05 21.74 28.97
N GLU A 273 32.35 22.63 28.28
CA GLU A 273 31.28 22.31 27.33
C GLU A 273 31.82 21.52 26.10
N LEU A 274 33.03 21.85 25.65
CA LEU A 274 33.72 21.16 24.56
C LEU A 274 34.16 19.73 24.94
N LYS A 275 34.65 19.53 26.15
CA LYS A 275 35.05 18.19 26.64
C LYS A 275 33.83 17.27 26.78
N ARG A 276 32.72 17.77 27.27
CA ARG A 276 31.48 16.99 27.46
C ARG A 276 30.87 16.48 26.16
N ARG A 277 31.11 17.16 25.00
CA ARG A 277 30.64 16.73 23.68
C ARG A 277 31.57 15.75 22.96
N ILE A 278 32.81 15.61 23.42
CA ILE A 278 33.80 14.69 22.83
C ILE A 278 33.75 13.32 23.51
N GLU A 279 33.27 13.26 24.77
CA GLU A 279 33.20 12.02 25.58
C GLU A 279 31.89 11.22 25.43
N LEU A 280 30.94 11.68 24.61
CA LEU A 280 29.71 11.01 24.16
C LEU A 280 29.86 10.50 22.72
#